data_9db1724234c35c816495ae02eaab1bb9
#
_entry.id   9db1724234c35c816495ae02eaab1bb9
#
_cell.length_a   1.000
_cell.length_b   1.000
_cell.length_c   1.000
_cell.angle_alpha   90.00
_cell.angle_beta   90.00
_cell.angle_gamma   90.00
#
_symmetry.space_group_name_H-M   'P 1'
#
loop_
_entity.id
_entity.type
_entity.pdbx_description
1 polymer ?
#
loop_
_entity_poly.entity_id
_entity_poly.type
_entity_poly.pdbx_seq_one_letter_code
_entity_poly.pdbx_strand_id
1 'polypeptide(L)'
;MSNRNFLLKGTLLLTLSGFLTKIIGFIYRIFLSQKIGAQGMGIYQLIFPVYTLCYALAAGGIQTAISRLVAAKAALKDEQGAHDVFLLSTSLAAVISILTEFFLYRHANWFAVHFLLEEQCTPLLKILAFSLPFGVFHACVNGYYLARKKLSVPASAQLIEQCFRVAASFLLFLVWSEKEVPITPKLAVFGLLAGELAAWLFTGFMILWDFCKGHYRLASMTAPFKELKAITALSLPLTLSLIHI
;
A
#
# COMPACT_ATOMS: atom_id res chain seq x y z
N MET A 1 -23.13 4.04 -23.87
CA MET A 1 -22.63 5.19 -23.06
C MET A 1 -21.27 5.59 -23.60
N SER A 2 -21.04 6.89 -23.88
CA SER A 2 -19.77 7.38 -24.43
C SER A 2 -18.61 7.02 -23.51
N ASN A 3 -17.50 6.53 -24.05
CA ASN A 3 -16.24 6.18 -23.34
C ASN A 3 -15.76 7.36 -22.45
N ARG A 4 -16.07 8.59 -22.84
CA ARG A 4 -15.79 9.83 -22.10
C ARG A 4 -16.53 9.91 -20.76
N ASN A 5 -17.82 9.55 -20.74
CA ASN A 5 -18.62 9.61 -19.51
C ASN A 5 -18.20 8.55 -18.49
N PHE A 6 -17.72 7.38 -18.96
CA PHE A 6 -17.18 6.35 -18.09
C PHE A 6 -15.87 6.79 -17.42
N LEU A 7 -14.96 7.37 -18.17
CA LEU A 7 -13.70 7.90 -17.67
C LEU A 7 -13.92 9.06 -16.67
N LEU A 8 -14.81 10.01 -17.02
CA LEU A 8 -15.15 11.13 -16.14
C LEU A 8 -15.72 10.67 -14.80
N LYS A 9 -16.65 9.70 -14.81
CA LYS A 9 -17.21 9.13 -13.58
C LYS A 9 -16.12 8.44 -12.73
N GLY A 10 -15.26 7.67 -13.35
CA GLY A 10 -14.16 6.99 -12.63
C GLY A 10 -13.17 7.97 -12.01
N THR A 11 -12.76 9.00 -12.76
CA THR A 11 -11.87 10.05 -12.24
C THR A 11 -12.51 10.85 -11.12
N LEU A 12 -13.79 11.22 -11.27
CA LEU A 12 -14.54 11.93 -10.24
C LEU A 12 -14.63 11.08 -8.95
N LEU A 13 -14.91 9.78 -9.08
CA LEU A 13 -14.97 8.85 -7.95
C LEU A 13 -13.63 8.80 -7.21
N LEU A 14 -12.52 8.67 -7.94
CA LEU A 14 -11.18 8.62 -7.35
C LEU A 14 -10.80 9.95 -6.66
N THR A 15 -11.16 11.09 -7.27
CA THR A 15 -10.93 12.42 -6.68
C THR A 15 -11.76 12.61 -5.41
N LEU A 16 -13.04 12.22 -5.45
CA LEU A 16 -13.94 12.34 -4.31
C LEU A 16 -13.50 11.43 -3.15
N SER A 17 -13.13 10.17 -3.45
CA SER A 17 -12.61 9.26 -2.42
C SER A 17 -11.32 9.80 -1.80
N GLY A 18 -10.40 10.33 -2.59
CA GLY A 18 -9.17 10.96 -2.10
C GLY A 18 -9.44 12.19 -1.22
N PHE A 19 -10.44 13.01 -1.57
CA PHE A 19 -10.85 14.15 -0.76
C PHE A 19 -11.46 13.71 0.59
N LEU A 20 -12.38 12.76 0.56
CA LEU A 20 -12.98 12.18 1.77
C LEU A 20 -11.92 11.56 2.69
N THR A 21 -10.98 10.82 2.12
CA THR A 21 -9.86 10.22 2.88
C THR A 21 -9.01 11.29 3.58
N LYS A 22 -8.77 12.44 2.92
CA LYS A 22 -8.03 13.56 3.55
C LYS A 22 -8.81 14.19 4.70
N ILE A 23 -10.12 14.36 4.56
CA ILE A 23 -10.98 14.88 5.65
C ILE A 23 -10.95 13.92 6.85
N ILE A 24 -11.19 12.63 6.60
CA ILE A 24 -11.15 11.60 7.66
C ILE A 24 -9.77 11.59 8.32
N GLY A 25 -8.69 11.65 7.53
CA GLY A 25 -7.32 11.71 8.03
C GLY A 25 -7.01 12.95 8.86
N PHE A 26 -7.59 14.10 8.52
CA PHE A 26 -7.46 15.33 9.29
C PHE A 26 -8.14 15.20 10.67
N ILE A 27 -9.38 14.73 10.71
CA ILE A 27 -10.11 14.47 11.95
C ILE A 27 -9.36 13.45 12.82
N TYR A 28 -8.86 12.39 12.20
CA TYR A 28 -8.05 11.38 12.87
C TYR A 28 -6.78 11.96 13.50
N ARG A 29 -6.09 12.88 12.82
CA ARG A 29 -4.90 13.55 13.39
C ARG A 29 -5.23 14.40 14.62
N ILE A 30 -6.40 15.09 14.63
CA ILE A 30 -6.87 15.84 15.80
C ILE A 30 -7.08 14.88 16.97
N PHE A 31 -7.78 13.76 16.73
CA PHE A 31 -7.99 12.73 17.73
C PHE A 31 -6.66 12.21 18.30
N LEU A 32 -5.71 11.82 17.44
CA LEU A 32 -4.41 11.34 17.88
C LEU A 32 -3.66 12.40 18.71
N SER A 33 -3.60 13.63 18.23
CA SER A 33 -2.91 14.72 18.93
C SER A 33 -3.42 14.93 20.34
N GLN A 34 -4.74 14.82 20.54
CA GLN A 34 -5.36 14.94 21.87
C GLN A 34 -5.04 13.75 22.79
N LYS A 35 -4.84 12.54 22.23
CA LYS A 35 -4.67 11.30 23.00
C LYS A 35 -3.22 10.94 23.29
N ILE A 36 -2.32 11.13 22.31
CA ILE A 36 -0.89 10.82 22.46
C ILE A 36 -0.02 12.06 22.70
N GLY A 37 -0.62 13.25 22.67
CA GLY A 37 0.07 14.52 22.89
C GLY A 37 1.02 14.94 21.78
N ALA A 38 1.62 16.12 21.91
CA ALA A 38 2.51 16.69 20.88
C ALA A 38 3.80 15.85 20.70
N GLN A 39 4.40 15.40 21.81
CA GLN A 39 5.60 14.55 21.76
C GLN A 39 5.32 13.22 21.07
N GLY A 40 4.23 12.53 21.41
CA GLY A 40 3.83 11.28 20.78
C GLY A 40 3.53 11.45 19.28
N MET A 41 2.93 12.57 18.87
CA MET A 41 2.73 12.91 17.46
C MET A 41 4.06 13.15 16.73
N GLY A 42 5.03 13.79 17.39
CA GLY A 42 6.38 13.97 16.83
C GLY A 42 7.05 12.62 16.54
N ILE A 43 7.09 11.73 17.55
CA ILE A 43 7.65 10.38 17.41
C ILE A 43 6.94 9.58 16.32
N TYR A 44 5.60 9.64 16.26
CA TYR A 44 4.81 8.97 15.21
C TYR A 44 5.17 9.50 13.81
N GLN A 45 5.45 10.78 13.65
CA GLN A 45 5.81 11.35 12.35
C GLN A 45 7.26 11.03 11.94
N LEU A 46 8.17 10.90 12.90
CA LEU A 46 9.58 10.59 12.64
C LEU A 46 9.79 9.24 11.94
N ILE A 47 8.90 8.26 12.12
CA ILE A 47 9.04 6.94 11.50
C ILE A 47 8.74 6.93 10.01
N PHE A 48 7.96 7.90 9.50
CA PHE A 48 7.50 7.89 8.10
C PHE A 48 8.61 8.04 7.05
N PRO A 49 9.66 8.86 7.21
CA PRO A 49 10.75 8.92 6.24
C PRO A 49 11.40 7.56 5.99
N VAL A 50 11.65 6.79 7.04
CA VAL A 50 12.23 5.43 6.93
C VAL A 50 11.23 4.49 6.25
N TYR A 51 9.97 4.50 6.69
CA TYR A 51 8.92 3.67 6.12
C TYR A 51 8.68 3.95 4.65
N THR A 52 8.53 5.23 4.27
CA THR A 52 8.27 5.62 2.88
C THR A 52 9.43 5.27 1.95
N LEU A 53 10.67 5.36 2.44
CA LEU A 53 11.84 4.89 1.69
C LEU A 53 11.76 3.38 1.43
N CYS A 54 11.51 2.59 2.48
CA CYS A 54 11.34 1.14 2.36
C CYS A 54 10.17 0.76 1.43
N TYR A 55 9.05 1.45 1.57
CA TYR A 55 7.88 1.26 0.71
C TYR A 55 8.16 1.64 -0.75
N ALA A 56 8.84 2.76 -1.00
CA ALA A 56 9.20 3.19 -2.34
C ALA A 56 10.13 2.18 -3.03
N LEU A 57 11.09 1.61 -2.28
CA LEU A 57 11.96 0.54 -2.78
C LEU A 57 11.18 -0.71 -3.20
N ALA A 58 10.17 -1.10 -2.42
CA ALA A 58 9.43 -2.34 -2.64
C ALA A 58 8.27 -2.19 -3.65
N ALA A 59 7.58 -1.05 -3.68
CA ALA A 59 6.34 -0.87 -4.45
C ALA A 59 6.43 0.17 -5.56
N GLY A 60 7.18 1.26 -5.36
CA GLY A 60 7.04 2.49 -6.16
C GLY A 60 7.21 2.29 -7.66
N GLY A 61 8.30 1.67 -8.09
CA GLY A 61 8.53 1.38 -9.50
C GLY A 61 7.66 0.26 -10.05
N ILE A 62 7.39 -0.77 -9.25
CA ILE A 62 6.65 -1.97 -9.68
C ILE A 62 5.18 -1.64 -9.93
N GLN A 63 4.53 -0.87 -9.07
CA GLN A 63 3.14 -0.44 -9.27
C GLN A 63 2.96 0.29 -10.61
N THR A 64 3.90 1.19 -10.93
CA THR A 64 3.86 1.94 -12.19
C THR A 64 4.16 1.05 -13.39
N ALA A 65 5.09 0.08 -13.26
CA ALA A 65 5.38 -0.90 -14.28
C ALA A 65 4.15 -1.79 -14.57
N ILE A 66 3.47 -2.29 -13.53
CA ILE A 66 2.19 -3.03 -13.67
C ILE A 66 1.19 -2.19 -14.47
N SER A 67 0.97 -0.94 -14.06
CA SER A 67 -0.03 -0.08 -14.71
C SER A 67 0.26 0.12 -16.20
N ARG A 68 1.51 0.29 -16.58
CA ARG A 68 1.91 0.50 -17.99
C ARG A 68 1.86 -0.79 -18.80
N LEU A 69 2.45 -1.88 -18.31
CA LEU A 69 2.55 -3.14 -19.04
C LEU A 69 1.19 -3.82 -19.19
N VAL A 70 0.37 -3.84 -18.12
CA VAL A 70 -1.00 -4.36 -18.16
C VAL A 70 -1.86 -3.55 -19.15
N ALA A 71 -1.72 -2.21 -19.16
CA ALA A 71 -2.45 -1.37 -20.11
C ALA A 71 -2.03 -1.66 -21.57
N ALA A 72 -0.75 -1.89 -21.83
CA ALA A 72 -0.25 -2.27 -23.15
C ALA A 72 -0.80 -3.62 -23.62
N LYS A 73 -0.81 -4.65 -22.75
CA LYS A 73 -1.39 -5.96 -23.04
C LYS A 73 -2.91 -5.88 -23.26
N ALA A 74 -3.62 -5.14 -22.42
CA ALA A 74 -5.07 -4.92 -22.56
C ALA A 74 -5.42 -4.22 -23.88
N ALA A 75 -4.60 -3.28 -24.35
CA ALA A 75 -4.79 -2.61 -25.64
C ALA A 75 -4.68 -3.58 -26.82
N LEU A 76 -3.85 -4.62 -26.70
CA LEU A 76 -3.68 -5.69 -27.69
C LEU A 76 -4.72 -6.82 -27.51
N LYS A 77 -5.66 -6.68 -26.56
CA LYS A 77 -6.65 -7.72 -26.18
C LYS A 77 -5.99 -9.03 -25.67
N ASP A 78 -4.75 -8.95 -25.20
CA ASP A 78 -4.01 -10.04 -24.59
C ASP A 78 -4.32 -10.09 -23.10
N GLU A 79 -5.48 -10.65 -22.75
CA GLU A 79 -5.95 -10.76 -21.36
C GLU A 79 -5.05 -11.70 -20.55
N GLN A 80 -4.60 -12.81 -21.16
CA GLN A 80 -3.71 -13.75 -20.50
C GLN A 80 -2.36 -13.09 -20.17
N GLY A 81 -1.76 -12.41 -21.13
CA GLY A 81 -0.51 -11.68 -20.91
C GLY A 81 -0.64 -10.53 -19.89
N ALA A 82 -1.81 -9.89 -19.79
CA ALA A 82 -2.07 -8.90 -18.76
C ALA A 82 -2.06 -9.51 -17.34
N HIS A 83 -2.64 -10.70 -17.18
CA HIS A 83 -2.63 -11.45 -15.92
C HIS A 83 -1.23 -11.96 -15.60
N ASP A 84 -0.48 -12.48 -16.58
CA ASP A 84 0.88 -12.97 -16.41
C ASP A 84 1.82 -11.85 -15.90
N VAL A 85 1.75 -10.68 -16.52
CA VAL A 85 2.49 -9.49 -16.08
C VAL A 85 2.13 -9.12 -14.64
N PHE A 86 0.85 -9.10 -14.30
CA PHE A 86 0.40 -8.78 -12.94
C PHE A 86 0.96 -9.78 -11.92
N LEU A 87 0.83 -11.09 -12.18
CA LEU A 87 1.30 -12.13 -11.27
C LEU A 87 2.80 -12.11 -11.08
N LEU A 88 3.57 -12.00 -12.17
CA LEU A 88 5.04 -11.92 -12.09
C LEU A 88 5.50 -10.67 -11.34
N SER A 89 4.91 -9.52 -11.64
CA SER A 89 5.24 -8.27 -10.96
C SER A 89 4.90 -8.31 -9.47
N THR A 90 3.73 -8.86 -9.13
CA THR A 90 3.29 -8.96 -7.74
C THR A 90 4.13 -9.98 -6.97
N SER A 91 4.54 -11.08 -7.59
CA SER A 91 5.46 -12.05 -6.97
C SER A 91 6.84 -11.43 -6.71
N LEU A 92 7.37 -10.67 -7.66
CA LEU A 92 8.62 -9.93 -7.49
C LEU A 92 8.50 -8.90 -6.35
N ALA A 93 7.42 -8.11 -6.34
CA ALA A 93 7.14 -7.13 -5.30
C ALA A 93 6.99 -7.79 -3.91
N ALA A 94 6.34 -8.95 -3.83
CA ALA A 94 6.21 -9.71 -2.59
C ALA A 94 7.58 -10.15 -2.05
N VAL A 95 8.46 -10.67 -2.89
CA VAL A 95 9.82 -11.05 -2.45
C VAL A 95 10.58 -9.83 -1.95
N ILE A 96 10.57 -8.73 -2.70
CA ILE A 96 11.27 -7.50 -2.30
C ILE A 96 10.68 -6.93 -1.02
N SER A 97 9.36 -6.91 -0.85
CA SER A 97 8.72 -6.39 0.36
C SER A 97 9.02 -7.21 1.60
N ILE A 98 9.05 -8.55 1.50
CA ILE A 98 9.43 -9.43 2.61
C ILE A 98 10.92 -9.23 2.99
N LEU A 99 11.79 -9.10 2.01
CA LEU A 99 13.20 -8.81 2.28
C LEU A 99 13.37 -7.43 2.94
N THR A 100 12.62 -6.43 2.48
CA THR A 100 12.65 -5.07 3.05
C THR A 100 12.04 -5.04 4.45
N GLU A 101 10.96 -5.79 4.69
CA GLU A 101 10.36 -5.99 6.03
C GLU A 101 11.39 -6.58 6.98
N PHE A 102 12.01 -7.70 6.61
CA PHE A 102 13.03 -8.36 7.42
C PHE A 102 14.22 -7.42 7.71
N PHE A 103 14.69 -6.71 6.71
CA PHE A 103 15.76 -5.72 6.85
C PHE A 103 15.37 -4.60 7.82
N LEU A 104 14.20 -3.98 7.63
CA LEU A 104 13.72 -2.91 8.50
C LEU A 104 13.51 -3.41 9.94
N TYR A 105 12.89 -4.58 10.11
CA TYR A 105 12.66 -5.18 11.42
C TYR A 105 13.98 -5.45 12.16
N ARG A 106 14.96 -6.02 11.46
CA ARG A 106 16.27 -6.38 12.03
C ARG A 106 17.11 -5.17 12.41
N HIS A 107 17.02 -4.09 11.62
CA HIS A 107 17.80 -2.88 11.80
C HIS A 107 16.98 -1.71 12.40
N ALA A 108 15.77 -1.95 12.88
CA ALA A 108 14.89 -0.92 13.43
C ALA A 108 15.56 -0.09 14.54
N ASN A 109 16.32 -0.72 15.42
CA ASN A 109 17.07 -0.03 16.48
C ASN A 109 18.18 0.87 15.91
N TRP A 110 18.90 0.39 14.90
CA TRP A 110 19.93 1.19 14.24
C TRP A 110 19.34 2.44 13.58
N PHE A 111 18.22 2.30 12.86
CA PHE A 111 17.52 3.45 12.27
C PHE A 111 16.99 4.41 13.32
N ALA A 112 16.43 3.91 14.42
CA ALA A 112 15.90 4.73 15.49
C ALA A 112 16.99 5.56 16.17
N VAL A 113 18.12 4.92 16.52
CA VAL A 113 19.19 5.57 17.31
C VAL A 113 20.09 6.44 16.44
N HIS A 114 20.51 5.96 15.25
CA HIS A 114 21.54 6.65 14.47
C HIS A 114 20.96 7.57 13.37
N PHE A 115 19.78 7.26 12.86
CA PHE A 115 19.17 8.04 11.77
C PHE A 115 18.08 8.99 12.28
N LEU A 116 17.18 8.48 13.13
CA LEU A 116 16.08 9.29 13.68
C LEU A 116 16.47 10.00 14.98
N LEU A 117 17.54 9.61 15.64
CA LEU A 117 18.02 10.11 16.93
C LEU A 117 16.95 10.05 18.03
N GLU A 118 16.04 9.06 17.94
CA GLU A 118 14.94 8.86 18.88
C GLU A 118 14.70 7.35 19.08
N GLU A 119 15.16 6.83 20.22
CA GLU A 119 15.10 5.39 20.54
C GLU A 119 13.66 4.84 20.61
N GLN A 120 12.70 5.70 21.02
CA GLN A 120 11.30 5.34 21.11
C GLN A 120 10.68 4.97 19.76
N CYS A 121 11.32 5.33 18.64
CA CYS A 121 10.93 4.89 17.30
C CYS A 121 11.15 3.39 17.03
N THR A 122 12.06 2.73 17.77
CA THR A 122 12.40 1.31 17.55
C THR A 122 11.17 0.37 17.54
N PRO A 123 10.34 0.35 18.60
CA PRO A 123 9.17 -0.53 18.60
C PRO A 123 8.14 -0.16 17.54
N LEU A 124 8.05 1.12 17.17
CA LEU A 124 7.12 1.60 16.14
C LEU A 124 7.56 1.14 14.75
N LEU A 125 8.86 1.26 14.43
CA LEU A 125 9.42 0.77 13.16
C LEU A 125 9.26 -0.74 13.02
N LYS A 126 9.43 -1.52 14.11
CA LYS A 126 9.21 -2.96 14.09
C LYS A 126 7.76 -3.33 13.74
N ILE A 127 6.78 -2.66 14.36
CA ILE A 127 5.37 -2.89 14.06
C ILE A 127 5.06 -2.45 12.62
N LEU A 128 5.59 -1.31 12.21
CA LEU A 128 5.36 -0.74 10.88
C LEU A 128 5.97 -1.59 9.76
N ALA A 129 7.09 -2.27 10.02
CA ALA A 129 7.69 -3.19 9.06
C ALA A 129 6.71 -4.25 8.58
N PHE A 130 5.91 -4.82 9.48
CA PHE A 130 4.88 -5.82 9.13
C PHE A 130 3.79 -5.29 8.18
N SER A 131 3.61 -3.98 8.06
CA SER A 131 2.64 -3.43 7.11
C SER A 131 3.13 -3.41 5.66
N LEU A 132 4.46 -3.51 5.42
CA LEU A 132 5.07 -3.39 4.09
C LEU A 132 4.52 -4.41 3.07
N PRO A 133 4.48 -5.74 3.34
CA PRO A 133 4.00 -6.69 2.34
C PRO A 133 2.53 -6.48 1.99
N PHE A 134 1.70 -6.10 2.96
CA PHE A 134 0.27 -5.84 2.74
C PHE A 134 0.05 -4.59 1.88
N GLY A 135 0.75 -3.49 2.21
CA GLY A 135 0.68 -2.25 1.44
C GLY A 135 1.24 -2.41 0.02
N VAL A 136 2.35 -3.15 -0.14
CA VAL A 136 2.95 -3.42 -1.46
C VAL A 136 2.03 -4.26 -2.33
N PHE A 137 1.40 -5.30 -1.80
CA PHE A 137 0.41 -6.09 -2.54
C PHE A 137 -0.78 -5.24 -2.96
N HIS A 138 -1.35 -4.47 -2.04
CA HIS A 138 -2.44 -3.53 -2.29
C HIS A 138 -2.07 -2.54 -3.41
N ALA A 139 -0.86 -1.98 -3.41
CA ALA A 139 -0.37 -1.10 -4.45
C ALA A 139 -0.29 -1.80 -5.83
N CYS A 140 0.18 -3.05 -5.88
CA CYS A 140 0.23 -3.84 -7.12
C CYS A 140 -1.18 -4.05 -7.71
N VAL A 141 -2.15 -4.42 -6.88
CA VAL A 141 -3.55 -4.60 -7.29
C VAL A 141 -4.14 -3.28 -7.78
N ASN A 142 -3.87 -2.17 -7.09
CA ASN A 142 -4.29 -0.84 -7.53
C ASN A 142 -3.69 -0.49 -8.90
N GLY A 143 -2.41 -0.79 -9.15
CA GLY A 143 -1.76 -0.61 -10.44
C GLY A 143 -2.47 -1.37 -11.56
N TYR A 144 -2.86 -2.63 -11.30
CA TYR A 144 -3.62 -3.45 -12.23
C TYR A 144 -4.99 -2.87 -12.58
N TYR A 145 -5.77 -2.44 -11.58
CA TYR A 145 -7.10 -1.87 -11.82
C TYR A 145 -7.05 -0.48 -12.47
N LEU A 146 -6.03 0.32 -12.16
CA LEU A 146 -5.78 1.59 -12.85
C LEU A 146 -5.51 1.36 -14.35
N ALA A 147 -4.68 0.36 -14.69
CA ALA A 147 -4.40 -0.02 -16.09
C ALA A 147 -5.68 -0.40 -16.85
N ARG A 148 -6.59 -1.10 -16.17
CA ARG A 148 -7.87 -1.55 -16.74
C ARG A 148 -8.98 -0.50 -16.68
N LYS A 149 -8.68 0.73 -16.23
CA LYS A 149 -9.63 1.84 -16.06
C LYS A 149 -10.78 1.51 -15.08
N LYS A 150 -10.64 0.51 -14.22
CA LYS A 150 -11.60 0.16 -13.16
C LYS A 150 -11.28 0.95 -11.88
N LEU A 151 -11.46 2.26 -11.91
CA LEU A 151 -11.04 3.20 -10.84
C LEU A 151 -11.84 3.04 -9.54
N SER A 152 -12.96 2.32 -9.55
CA SER A 152 -13.76 2.06 -8.35
C SER A 152 -13.01 1.22 -7.30
N VAL A 153 -12.19 0.25 -7.72
CA VAL A 153 -11.48 -0.61 -6.78
C VAL A 153 -10.41 0.16 -6.00
N PRO A 154 -9.49 0.92 -6.62
CA PRO A 154 -8.54 1.77 -5.88
C PRO A 154 -9.23 2.81 -4.99
N ALA A 155 -10.32 3.43 -5.47
CA ALA A 155 -11.07 4.41 -4.70
C ALA A 155 -11.70 3.80 -3.44
N SER A 156 -12.33 2.62 -3.56
CA SER A 156 -12.91 1.91 -2.41
C SER A 156 -11.83 1.40 -1.46
N ALA A 157 -10.71 0.86 -1.98
CA ALA A 157 -9.60 0.37 -1.16
C ALA A 157 -9.03 1.48 -0.26
N GLN A 158 -8.84 2.68 -0.82
CA GLN A 158 -8.35 3.84 -0.08
C GLN A 158 -9.30 4.28 1.05
N LEU A 159 -10.62 4.25 0.80
CA LEU A 159 -11.61 4.57 1.82
C LEU A 159 -11.66 3.49 2.91
N ILE A 160 -11.66 2.21 2.53
CA ILE A 160 -11.63 1.08 3.45
C ILE A 160 -10.40 1.16 4.35
N GLU A 161 -9.22 1.34 3.78
CA GLU A 161 -7.97 1.51 4.51
C GLU A 161 -8.11 2.61 5.58
N GLN A 162 -8.57 3.79 5.19
CA GLN A 162 -8.67 4.93 6.10
C GLN A 162 -9.73 4.72 7.18
N CYS A 163 -10.89 4.15 6.84
CA CYS A 163 -11.95 3.87 7.81
C CYS A 163 -11.48 2.83 8.84
N PHE A 164 -10.84 1.75 8.40
CA PHE A 164 -10.33 0.72 9.30
C PHE A 164 -9.17 1.23 10.17
N ARG A 165 -8.30 2.07 9.63
CA ARG A 165 -7.23 2.74 10.40
C ARG A 165 -7.81 3.54 11.56
N VAL A 166 -8.83 4.37 11.30
CA VAL A 166 -9.47 5.19 12.32
C VAL A 166 -10.23 4.33 13.32
N ALA A 167 -11.04 3.40 12.84
CA ALA A 167 -11.84 2.50 13.68
C ALA A 167 -10.96 1.66 14.61
N ALA A 168 -9.90 1.06 14.08
CA ALA A 168 -8.96 0.25 14.88
C ALA A 168 -8.26 1.08 15.95
N SER A 169 -7.79 2.30 15.61
CA SER A 169 -7.17 3.18 16.60
C SER A 169 -8.16 3.61 17.68
N PHE A 170 -9.39 3.90 17.32
CA PHE A 170 -10.43 4.27 18.28
C PHE A 170 -10.79 3.09 19.20
N LEU A 171 -10.98 1.90 18.66
CA LEU A 171 -11.25 0.69 19.45
C LEU A 171 -10.08 0.35 20.39
N LEU A 172 -8.85 0.43 19.90
CA LEU A 172 -7.68 0.21 20.74
C LEU A 172 -7.58 1.26 21.86
N PHE A 173 -7.92 2.53 21.55
CA PHE A 173 -7.95 3.59 22.57
C PHE A 173 -8.97 3.25 23.67
N LEU A 174 -10.18 2.80 23.33
CA LEU A 174 -11.19 2.40 24.30
C LEU A 174 -10.68 1.26 25.20
N VAL A 175 -10.16 0.19 24.59
CA VAL A 175 -9.64 -0.98 25.32
C VAL A 175 -8.45 -0.62 26.21
N TRP A 176 -7.53 0.23 25.74
CA TRP A 176 -6.36 0.63 26.54
C TRP A 176 -6.76 1.56 27.68
N SER A 177 -7.71 2.47 27.43
CA SER A 177 -8.23 3.38 28.46
C SER A 177 -8.96 2.59 29.58
N GLU A 178 -9.75 1.56 29.22
CA GLU A 178 -10.46 0.73 30.18
C GLU A 178 -9.51 -0.15 31.03
N LYS A 179 -8.39 -0.58 30.43
CA LYS A 179 -7.36 -1.39 31.09
C LYS A 179 -6.24 -0.58 31.75
N GLU A 180 -6.37 0.75 31.79
CA GLU A 180 -5.36 1.68 32.32
C GLU A 180 -3.98 1.53 31.66
N VAL A 181 -3.94 1.03 30.39
CA VAL A 181 -2.70 0.91 29.63
C VAL A 181 -2.29 2.30 29.12
N PRO A 182 -1.00 2.70 29.25
CA PRO A 182 -0.54 4.00 28.78
C PRO A 182 -0.78 4.19 27.29
N ILE A 183 -1.43 5.29 26.92
CA ILE A 183 -1.68 5.65 25.53
C ILE A 183 -0.38 6.15 24.90
N THR A 184 0.15 5.40 23.95
CA THR A 184 1.44 5.66 23.29
C THR A 184 1.27 5.78 21.79
N PRO A 185 2.28 6.27 21.03
CA PRO A 185 2.25 6.31 19.57
C PRO A 185 2.01 4.95 18.89
N LYS A 186 2.21 3.83 19.61
CA LYS A 186 1.85 2.48 19.11
C LYS A 186 0.38 2.39 18.68
N LEU A 187 -0.51 3.13 19.34
CA LEU A 187 -1.92 3.22 18.99
C LEU A 187 -2.11 3.58 17.50
N ALA A 188 -1.42 4.61 17.05
CA ALA A 188 -1.50 5.09 15.66
C ALA A 188 -0.89 4.11 14.67
N VAL A 189 0.22 3.45 15.05
CA VAL A 189 0.90 2.46 14.19
C VAL A 189 0.08 1.17 14.04
N PHE A 190 -0.56 0.69 15.11
CA PHE A 190 -1.50 -0.43 15.02
C PHE A 190 -2.72 -0.10 14.17
N GLY A 191 -3.24 1.14 14.27
CA GLY A 191 -4.29 1.61 13.39
C GLY A 191 -3.87 1.59 11.92
N LEU A 192 -2.64 2.03 11.61
CA LEU A 192 -2.09 1.98 10.26
C LEU A 192 -2.00 0.53 9.76
N LEU A 193 -1.44 -0.37 10.55
CA LEU A 193 -1.36 -1.80 10.20
C LEU A 193 -2.74 -2.40 9.94
N ALA A 194 -3.74 -2.08 10.77
CA ALA A 194 -5.11 -2.56 10.57
C ALA A 194 -5.74 -2.02 9.27
N GLY A 195 -5.46 -0.77 8.92
CA GLY A 195 -5.88 -0.18 7.64
C GLY A 195 -5.28 -0.89 6.45
N GLU A 196 -3.97 -1.13 6.45
CA GLU A 196 -3.27 -1.86 5.38
C GLU A 196 -3.77 -3.31 5.25
N LEU A 197 -4.02 -4.00 6.36
CA LEU A 197 -4.60 -5.35 6.36
C LEU A 197 -6.01 -5.36 5.74
N ALA A 198 -6.85 -4.39 6.09
CA ALA A 198 -8.19 -4.27 5.52
C ALA A 198 -8.17 -3.99 4.01
N ALA A 199 -7.29 -3.10 3.57
CA ALA A 199 -7.11 -2.82 2.15
C ALA A 199 -6.56 -4.03 1.40
N TRP A 200 -5.61 -4.76 1.99
CA TRP A 200 -5.07 -6.00 1.43
C TRP A 200 -6.15 -7.08 1.27
N LEU A 201 -6.98 -7.30 2.30
CA LEU A 201 -8.08 -8.27 2.24
C LEU A 201 -9.10 -7.90 1.16
N PHE A 202 -9.49 -6.62 1.10
CA PHE A 202 -10.44 -6.13 0.10
C PHE A 202 -9.88 -6.27 -1.32
N THR A 203 -8.67 -5.81 -1.57
CA THR A 203 -8.05 -5.86 -2.89
C THR A 203 -7.72 -7.29 -3.31
N GLY A 204 -7.31 -8.15 -2.37
CA GLY A 204 -7.11 -9.57 -2.57
C GLY A 204 -8.41 -10.28 -2.97
N PHE A 205 -9.52 -9.99 -2.29
CA PHE A 205 -10.84 -10.51 -2.67
C PHE A 205 -11.23 -10.06 -4.07
N MET A 206 -11.07 -8.78 -4.39
CA MET A 206 -11.45 -8.25 -5.71
C MET A 206 -10.64 -8.88 -6.86
N ILE A 207 -9.34 -9.06 -6.68
CA ILE A 207 -8.51 -9.66 -7.73
C ILE A 207 -8.80 -11.16 -7.90
N LEU A 208 -9.01 -11.89 -6.82
CA LEU A 208 -9.40 -13.30 -6.86
C LEU A 208 -10.75 -13.46 -7.57
N TRP A 209 -11.72 -12.60 -7.26
CA TRP A 209 -13.03 -12.60 -7.91
C TRP A 209 -12.93 -12.38 -9.43
N ASP A 210 -12.13 -11.39 -9.86
CA ASP A 210 -11.92 -11.12 -11.30
C ASP A 210 -11.21 -12.29 -12.00
N PHE A 211 -10.23 -12.92 -11.35
CA PHE A 211 -9.52 -14.07 -11.92
C PHE A 211 -10.41 -15.31 -12.02
N CYS A 212 -11.24 -15.59 -11.02
CA CYS A 212 -12.21 -16.69 -11.08
C CYS A 212 -13.23 -16.49 -12.23
N LYS A 213 -13.70 -15.26 -12.43
CA LYS A 213 -14.61 -14.95 -13.53
C LYS A 213 -13.93 -15.02 -14.93
N GLY A 214 -12.67 -14.62 -14.99
CA GLY A 214 -11.89 -14.55 -16.23
C GLY A 214 -11.36 -15.90 -16.71
N HIS A 215 -11.56 -17.00 -15.98
CA HIS A 215 -11.04 -18.36 -16.30
C HIS A 215 -9.52 -18.34 -16.56
N TYR A 216 -8.76 -17.57 -15.79
CA TYR A 216 -7.31 -17.51 -15.89
C TYR A 216 -6.66 -18.88 -15.70
N ARG A 217 -5.69 -19.23 -16.55
CA ARG A 217 -4.92 -20.48 -16.48
C ARG A 217 -3.44 -20.20 -16.23
N LEU A 218 -2.97 -20.52 -15.02
CA LEU A 218 -1.56 -20.36 -14.65
C LEU A 218 -0.60 -21.19 -15.52
N ALA A 219 -1.06 -22.37 -15.94
CA ALA A 219 -0.28 -23.30 -16.77
C ALA A 219 -0.02 -22.82 -18.20
N SER A 220 -0.66 -21.75 -18.66
CA SER A 220 -0.50 -21.21 -20.02
C SER A 220 0.47 -20.02 -20.10
N MET A 221 1.24 -19.76 -19.04
CA MET A 221 2.20 -18.65 -19.00
C MET A 221 3.28 -18.81 -20.07
N THR A 222 3.34 -17.89 -21.02
CA THR A 222 4.31 -17.89 -22.12
C THR A 222 5.43 -16.89 -21.85
N ALA A 223 6.68 -17.32 -21.93
CA ALA A 223 7.89 -16.50 -21.82
C ALA A 223 8.02 -15.66 -20.51
N PRO A 224 7.98 -16.27 -19.30
CA PRO A 224 8.07 -15.56 -18.03
C PRO A 224 9.34 -14.71 -17.88
N PHE A 225 10.48 -15.17 -18.39
CA PHE A 225 11.76 -14.43 -18.35
C PHE A 225 11.74 -13.13 -19.17
N LYS A 226 11.03 -13.12 -20.32
CA LYS A 226 10.90 -11.92 -21.15
C LYS A 226 10.06 -10.85 -20.43
N GLU A 227 8.95 -11.27 -19.84
CA GLU A 227 8.07 -10.36 -19.08
C GLU A 227 8.79 -9.85 -17.82
N LEU A 228 9.50 -10.73 -17.09
CA LEU A 228 10.28 -10.34 -15.92
C LEU A 228 11.36 -9.31 -16.28
N LYS A 229 12.07 -9.48 -17.40
CA LYS A 229 13.04 -8.50 -17.91
C LYS A 229 12.37 -7.15 -18.23
N ALA A 230 11.20 -7.16 -18.84
CA ALA A 230 10.45 -5.93 -19.12
C ALA A 230 9.99 -5.23 -17.85
N ILE A 231 9.52 -5.98 -16.83
CA ILE A 231 9.12 -5.47 -15.53
C ILE A 231 10.31 -4.81 -14.82
N THR A 232 11.45 -5.50 -14.71
CA THR A 232 12.64 -4.99 -14.05
C THR A 232 13.24 -3.78 -14.76
N ALA A 233 13.29 -3.79 -16.09
CA ALA A 233 13.79 -2.69 -16.91
C ALA A 233 12.94 -1.41 -16.73
N LEU A 234 11.65 -1.53 -16.50
CA LEU A 234 10.74 -0.42 -16.23
C LEU A 234 10.75 0.00 -14.75
N SER A 235 10.69 -0.96 -13.84
CA SER A 235 10.55 -0.66 -12.41
C SER A 235 11.82 -0.06 -11.80
N LEU A 236 13.00 -0.53 -12.19
CA LEU A 236 14.25 -0.10 -11.57
C LEU A 236 14.51 1.42 -11.74
N PRO A 237 14.46 2.00 -12.97
CA PRO A 237 14.64 3.45 -13.14
C PRO A 237 13.58 4.27 -12.42
N LEU A 238 12.32 3.78 -12.41
CA LEU A 238 11.21 4.46 -11.73
C LEU A 238 11.40 4.46 -10.21
N THR A 239 11.84 3.35 -9.63
CA THR A 239 12.16 3.28 -8.19
C THR A 239 13.30 4.23 -7.83
N LEU A 240 14.39 4.23 -8.61
CA LEU A 240 15.50 5.13 -8.39
C LEU A 240 15.10 6.61 -8.51
N SER A 241 14.24 6.95 -9.47
CA SER A 241 13.69 8.30 -9.61
C SER A 241 12.85 8.73 -8.41
N LEU A 242 12.04 7.82 -7.84
CA LEU A 242 11.23 8.11 -6.66
C LEU A 242 12.04 8.30 -5.38
N ILE A 243 13.21 7.66 -5.28
CA ILE A 243 14.11 7.81 -4.13
C ILE A 243 14.90 9.13 -4.23
N HIS A 244 15.12 9.63 -5.45
CA HIS A 244 15.93 10.83 -5.68
C HIS A 244 15.14 12.14 -5.53
N ILE A 245 13.80 12.09 -5.43
CA ILE A 245 12.92 13.24 -5.19
C ILE A 245 12.71 13.43 -3.70
#